data_ad4d25b3bf3abe92719c4f3d91899aeb
#
_entry.id   ad4d25b3bf3abe92719c4f3d91899aeb
#
_cell.length_a   1.000
_cell.length_b   1.000
_cell.length_c   1.000
_cell.angle_alpha   90.00
_cell.angle_beta   90.00
_cell.angle_gamma   90.00
#
_symmetry.space_group_name_H-M   'P 1'
#
loop_
_entity.id
_entity.type
_entity.pdbx_description
1 polymer ?
#
loop_
_entity_poly.entity_id
_entity_poly.type
_entity_poly.pdbx_seq_one_letter_code
_entity_poly.pdbx_strand_id
1 'polypeptide(L)'
;WIREATRTLQEAAVDSPRLSAELILQHVCGISRVELATRPETLLTSDQLSRMTGLLRRRADGEPAAYLLGQREFYGRDFRVTPATLIPRPETEHLIEAALKGCGGPVSFADLGTGSGCIAVTLCAERPDWHGLMVDLSGRALAVACQNAVRHNVRQRLQPVRADFTRPLLRPESLDLLVSNPPYVGKAEYEGLSAEVRDFEPVTALIPNFVDSDKIPSHDHHHDHGAGHKPAPSISPDRPEGLEHLIAVAQEAFVALKPGGLLLMEHGYAQGAALKVLLESHRWENVLILKDLAGRDRVASARKPAA
;
A
#
# COMPACT_ATOMS: atom_id res chain seq x y z
N TRP A 1 -29.82 -17.22 -4.56
CA TRP A 1 -28.51 -17.26 -3.91
C TRP A 1 -28.13 -15.89 -3.36
N ILE A 2 -28.12 -14.79 -4.16
CA ILE A 2 -27.68 -13.44 -3.68
C ILE A 2 -28.42 -13.00 -2.41
N ARG A 3 -29.77 -13.16 -2.35
CA ARG A 3 -30.54 -12.76 -1.18
C ARG A 3 -30.13 -13.55 0.07
N GLU A 4 -29.94 -14.84 -0.07
CA GLU A 4 -29.52 -15.71 1.03
C GLU A 4 -28.10 -15.42 1.47
N ALA A 5 -27.15 -15.29 0.52
CA ALA A 5 -25.79 -14.92 0.79
C ALA A 5 -25.68 -13.54 1.47
N THR A 6 -26.47 -12.55 1.01
CA THR A 6 -26.53 -11.23 1.64
C THR A 6 -26.99 -11.34 3.09
N ARG A 7 -28.02 -12.13 3.39
CA ARG A 7 -28.50 -12.35 4.75
C ARG A 7 -27.45 -12.98 5.64
N THR A 8 -26.78 -14.05 5.15
CA THR A 8 -25.69 -14.70 5.88
C THR A 8 -24.57 -13.72 6.24
N LEU A 9 -24.16 -12.87 5.30
CA LEU A 9 -23.12 -11.87 5.53
C LEU A 9 -23.58 -10.73 6.44
N GLN A 10 -24.87 -10.38 6.43
CA GLN A 10 -25.45 -9.42 7.39
C GLN A 10 -25.43 -9.98 8.82
N GLU A 11 -25.82 -11.23 9.00
CA GLU A 11 -25.79 -11.93 10.29
C GLU A 11 -24.35 -12.03 10.84
N ALA A 12 -23.36 -12.14 9.96
CA ALA A 12 -21.92 -12.12 10.28
C ALA A 12 -21.34 -10.70 10.45
N ALA A 13 -22.17 -9.65 10.42
CA ALA A 13 -21.75 -8.25 10.51
C ALA A 13 -20.66 -7.83 9.51
N VAL A 14 -20.63 -8.46 8.34
CA VAL A 14 -19.70 -8.11 7.26
C VAL A 14 -20.08 -6.77 6.67
N ASP A 15 -19.08 -5.91 6.42
CA ASP A 15 -19.30 -4.65 5.72
C ASP A 15 -19.70 -4.89 4.26
N SER A 16 -20.67 -4.09 3.75
CA SER A 16 -21.18 -4.18 2.38
C SER A 16 -21.59 -5.61 1.95
N PRO A 17 -22.50 -6.28 2.68
CA PRO A 17 -22.78 -7.71 2.53
C PRO A 17 -23.33 -8.06 1.14
N ARG A 18 -24.22 -7.21 0.59
CA ARG A 18 -24.77 -7.42 -0.76
C ARG A 18 -23.70 -7.32 -1.84
N LEU A 19 -22.82 -6.32 -1.75
CA LEU A 19 -21.71 -6.14 -2.70
C LEU A 19 -20.78 -7.37 -2.65
N SER A 20 -20.44 -7.85 -1.45
CA SER A 20 -19.63 -9.06 -1.28
C SER A 20 -20.27 -10.29 -1.94
N ALA A 21 -21.58 -10.50 -1.78
CA ALA A 21 -22.30 -11.58 -2.43
C ALA A 21 -22.30 -11.45 -3.97
N GLU A 22 -22.55 -10.24 -4.50
CA GLU A 22 -22.51 -9.97 -5.94
C GLU A 22 -21.12 -10.23 -6.52
N LEU A 23 -20.05 -9.79 -5.86
CA LEU A 23 -18.66 -9.98 -6.28
C LEU A 23 -18.28 -11.48 -6.29
N ILE A 24 -18.66 -12.26 -5.28
CA ILE A 24 -18.41 -13.70 -5.24
C ILE A 24 -19.09 -14.40 -6.41
N LEU A 25 -20.35 -14.05 -6.69
CA LEU A 25 -21.09 -14.65 -7.80
C LEU A 25 -20.46 -14.28 -9.14
N GLN A 26 -20.13 -13.00 -9.38
CA GLN A 26 -19.46 -12.57 -10.60
C GLN A 26 -18.15 -13.31 -10.81
N HIS A 27 -17.34 -13.45 -9.75
CA HIS A 27 -16.05 -14.13 -9.81
C HIS A 27 -16.19 -15.62 -10.18
N VAL A 28 -17.13 -16.34 -9.55
CA VAL A 28 -17.29 -17.77 -9.78
C VAL A 28 -17.93 -18.07 -11.12
N CYS A 29 -18.89 -17.24 -11.55
CA CYS A 29 -19.63 -17.44 -12.80
C CYS A 29 -18.93 -16.77 -14.02
N GLY A 30 -17.92 -15.93 -13.80
CA GLY A 30 -17.25 -15.20 -14.88
C GLY A 30 -18.16 -14.20 -15.59
N ILE A 31 -19.15 -13.62 -14.89
CA ILE A 31 -20.11 -12.67 -15.44
C ILE A 31 -19.83 -11.24 -14.96
N SER A 32 -20.15 -10.28 -15.81
CA SER A 32 -20.06 -8.86 -15.47
C SER A 32 -21.21 -8.40 -14.58
N ARG A 33 -21.05 -7.22 -13.96
CA ARG A 33 -22.12 -6.57 -13.18
C ARG A 33 -23.37 -6.28 -14.03
N VAL A 34 -23.18 -5.96 -15.31
CA VAL A 34 -24.27 -5.72 -16.25
C VAL A 34 -25.04 -7.00 -16.53
N GLU A 35 -24.32 -8.11 -16.79
CA GLU A 35 -24.96 -9.41 -17.00
C GLU A 35 -25.72 -9.88 -15.77
N LEU A 36 -25.16 -9.67 -14.57
CA LEU A 36 -25.83 -9.96 -13.30
C LEU A 36 -27.16 -9.20 -13.18
N ALA A 37 -27.20 -7.92 -13.58
CA ALA A 37 -28.41 -7.10 -13.51
C ALA A 37 -29.44 -7.45 -14.59
N THR A 38 -29.00 -7.90 -15.77
CA THR A 38 -29.85 -8.15 -16.93
C THR A 38 -30.32 -9.59 -17.06
N ARG A 39 -29.65 -10.53 -16.40
CA ARG A 39 -29.95 -11.98 -16.44
C ARG A 39 -30.08 -12.59 -15.03
N PRO A 40 -31.03 -12.14 -14.21
CA PRO A 40 -31.12 -12.54 -12.80
C PRO A 40 -31.49 -14.01 -12.59
N GLU A 41 -32.00 -14.68 -13.61
CA GLU A 41 -32.49 -16.07 -13.52
C GLU A 41 -31.52 -17.10 -14.13
N THR A 42 -30.23 -16.77 -14.20
CA THR A 42 -29.23 -17.72 -14.69
C THR A 42 -29.10 -18.89 -13.72
N LEU A 43 -29.26 -20.13 -14.26
CA LEU A 43 -29.10 -21.36 -13.47
C LEU A 43 -27.63 -21.58 -13.12
N LEU A 44 -27.35 -21.86 -11.86
CA LEU A 44 -26.03 -22.16 -11.32
C LEU A 44 -25.81 -23.69 -11.35
N THR A 45 -24.59 -24.10 -11.73
CA THR A 45 -24.19 -25.50 -11.63
C THR A 45 -23.90 -25.88 -10.17
N SER A 46 -23.91 -27.17 -9.87
CA SER A 46 -23.55 -27.68 -8.53
C SER A 46 -22.13 -27.30 -8.12
N ASP A 47 -21.16 -27.27 -9.08
CA ASP A 47 -19.79 -26.86 -8.84
C ASP A 47 -19.71 -25.37 -8.50
N GLN A 48 -20.41 -24.52 -9.27
CA GLN A 48 -20.49 -23.08 -8.95
C GLN A 48 -21.07 -22.83 -7.58
N LEU A 49 -22.17 -23.52 -7.22
CA LEU A 49 -22.78 -23.39 -5.89
C LEU A 49 -21.82 -23.81 -4.78
N SER A 50 -21.09 -24.93 -4.96
CA SER A 50 -20.11 -25.41 -3.99
C SER A 50 -18.98 -24.38 -3.77
N ARG A 51 -18.41 -23.86 -4.87
CA ARG A 51 -17.36 -22.83 -4.82
C ARG A 51 -17.84 -21.55 -4.15
N MET A 52 -19.02 -21.07 -4.52
CA MET A 52 -19.63 -19.86 -3.94
C MET A 52 -19.91 -20.04 -2.45
N THR A 53 -20.37 -21.21 -2.02
CA THR A 53 -20.60 -21.51 -0.60
C THR A 53 -19.29 -21.49 0.20
N GLY A 54 -18.20 -22.03 -0.37
CA GLY A 54 -16.87 -21.98 0.24
C GLY A 54 -16.35 -20.53 0.42
N LEU A 55 -16.49 -19.70 -0.61
CA LEU A 55 -16.09 -18.28 -0.56
C LEU A 55 -16.99 -17.47 0.39
N LEU A 56 -18.30 -17.75 0.40
CA LEU A 56 -19.26 -17.11 1.30
C LEU A 56 -18.91 -17.36 2.76
N ARG A 57 -18.56 -18.60 3.12
CA ARG A 57 -18.14 -18.96 4.46
C ARG A 57 -16.88 -18.19 4.87
N ARG A 58 -15.83 -18.21 4.05
CA ARG A 58 -14.60 -17.46 4.31
C ARG A 58 -14.87 -15.94 4.48
N ARG A 59 -15.78 -15.38 3.66
CA ARG A 59 -16.19 -13.98 3.81
C ARG A 59 -16.94 -13.73 5.12
N ALA A 60 -17.81 -14.63 5.53
CA ALA A 60 -18.51 -14.57 6.81
C ALA A 60 -17.55 -14.69 8.01
N ASP A 61 -16.45 -15.43 7.84
CA ASP A 61 -15.36 -15.54 8.83
C ASP A 61 -14.45 -14.28 8.85
N GLY A 62 -14.77 -13.23 8.06
CA GLY A 62 -14.09 -11.92 8.06
C GLY A 62 -13.04 -11.75 6.97
N GLU A 63 -12.74 -12.76 6.13
CA GLU A 63 -11.70 -12.62 5.10
C GLU A 63 -12.07 -11.55 4.06
N PRO A 64 -11.16 -10.59 3.74
CA PRO A 64 -11.42 -9.53 2.77
C PRO A 64 -11.87 -10.05 1.40
N ALA A 65 -12.90 -9.44 0.82
CA ALA A 65 -13.36 -9.79 -0.52
C ALA A 65 -12.23 -9.75 -1.57
N ALA A 66 -11.32 -8.79 -1.46
CA ALA A 66 -10.18 -8.67 -2.36
C ALA A 66 -9.24 -9.89 -2.33
N TYR A 67 -9.01 -10.49 -1.15
CA TYR A 67 -8.21 -11.70 -1.04
C TYR A 67 -8.95 -12.94 -1.51
N LEU A 68 -10.25 -13.01 -1.27
CA LEU A 68 -11.09 -14.11 -1.79
C LEU A 68 -11.09 -14.16 -3.31
N LEU A 69 -11.13 -12.97 -3.94
CA LEU A 69 -11.15 -12.81 -5.40
C LEU A 69 -9.76 -12.80 -6.00
N GLY A 70 -8.72 -12.61 -5.17
CA GLY A 70 -7.33 -12.48 -5.60
C GLY A 70 -7.02 -11.20 -6.35
N GLN A 71 -7.93 -10.21 -6.32
CA GLN A 71 -7.76 -8.94 -7.04
C GLN A 71 -8.49 -7.78 -6.39
N ARG A 72 -7.99 -6.56 -6.65
CA ARG A 72 -8.56 -5.28 -6.26
C ARG A 72 -8.41 -4.28 -7.40
N GLU A 73 -9.46 -3.57 -7.72
CA GLU A 73 -9.39 -2.44 -8.65
C GLU A 73 -8.71 -1.25 -7.96
N PHE A 74 -7.82 -0.57 -8.68
CA PHE A 74 -7.13 0.64 -8.27
C PHE A 74 -6.79 1.48 -9.51
N TYR A 75 -7.18 2.73 -9.53
CA TYR A 75 -6.96 3.67 -10.63
C TYR A 75 -7.40 3.13 -12.00
N GLY A 76 -8.59 2.53 -12.05
CA GLY A 76 -9.16 1.93 -13.27
C GLY A 76 -8.47 0.64 -13.75
N ARG A 77 -7.64 -0.01 -12.91
CA ARG A 77 -6.88 -1.22 -13.22
C ARG A 77 -7.05 -2.30 -12.18
N ASP A 78 -7.13 -3.55 -12.62
CA ASP A 78 -7.20 -4.70 -11.71
C ASP A 78 -5.82 -5.13 -11.25
N PHE A 79 -5.55 -5.03 -9.96
CA PHE A 79 -4.33 -5.49 -9.33
C PHE A 79 -4.54 -6.82 -8.62
N ARG A 80 -3.65 -7.77 -8.85
CA ARG A 80 -3.55 -8.97 -8.03
C ARG A 80 -3.18 -8.57 -6.60
N VAL A 81 -3.86 -9.17 -5.62
CA VAL A 81 -3.56 -9.01 -4.19
C VAL A 81 -3.57 -10.38 -3.52
N THR A 82 -2.81 -10.50 -2.45
CA THR A 82 -2.74 -11.70 -1.61
C THR A 82 -2.50 -11.26 -0.16
N PRO A 83 -2.63 -12.12 0.84
CA PRO A 83 -2.29 -11.80 2.23
C PRO A 83 -0.82 -11.35 2.45
N ALA A 84 0.01 -11.34 1.41
CA ALA A 84 1.36 -10.80 1.46
C ALA A 84 1.44 -9.30 1.17
N THR A 85 0.35 -8.66 0.75
CA THR A 85 0.31 -7.25 0.35
C THR A 85 -0.87 -6.53 0.98
N LEU A 86 -0.68 -5.26 1.35
CA LEU A 86 -1.80 -4.38 1.67
C LEU A 86 -2.78 -4.34 0.49
N ILE A 87 -4.08 -4.35 0.77
CA ILE A 87 -5.10 -4.14 -0.25
C ILE A 87 -5.06 -2.66 -0.67
N PRO A 88 -4.88 -2.33 -1.96
CA PRO A 88 -4.86 -0.94 -2.44
C PRO A 88 -6.07 -0.14 -1.95
N ARG A 89 -5.81 1.05 -1.39
CA ARG A 89 -6.84 1.95 -0.86
C ARG A 89 -7.18 3.02 -1.89
N PRO A 90 -8.46 3.42 -2.03
CA PRO A 90 -8.85 4.49 -2.95
C PRO A 90 -8.13 5.82 -2.65
N GLU A 91 -7.84 6.10 -1.38
CA GLU A 91 -7.15 7.32 -0.95
C GLU A 91 -5.73 7.43 -1.52
N THR A 92 -5.08 6.29 -1.78
CA THR A 92 -3.74 6.23 -2.40
C THR A 92 -3.73 6.74 -3.84
N GLU A 93 -4.89 6.80 -4.52
CA GLU A 93 -5.02 7.38 -5.87
C GLU A 93 -4.63 8.86 -5.90
N HIS A 94 -4.84 9.61 -4.81
CA HIS A 94 -4.40 11.01 -4.71
C HIS A 94 -2.89 11.17 -4.80
N LEU A 95 -2.12 10.16 -4.37
CA LEU A 95 -0.67 10.15 -4.52
C LEU A 95 -0.28 10.03 -6.01
N ILE A 96 -1.02 9.20 -6.79
CA ILE A 96 -0.83 9.11 -8.24
C ILE A 96 -1.12 10.46 -8.91
N GLU A 97 -2.26 11.08 -8.60
CA GLU A 97 -2.65 12.38 -9.17
C GLU A 97 -1.61 13.47 -8.86
N ALA A 98 -1.13 13.52 -7.61
CA ALA A 98 -0.10 14.45 -7.19
C ALA A 98 1.22 14.24 -7.95
N ALA A 99 1.65 12.99 -8.16
CA ALA A 99 2.84 12.66 -8.93
C ALA A 99 2.73 13.08 -10.39
N LEU A 100 1.62 12.72 -11.04
CA LEU A 100 1.36 13.05 -12.45
C LEU A 100 1.26 14.56 -12.72
N LYS A 101 0.77 15.33 -11.74
CA LYS A 101 0.67 16.78 -11.79
C LYS A 101 2.01 17.45 -11.44
N GLY A 102 2.76 16.88 -10.51
CA GLY A 102 3.98 17.48 -9.96
C GLY A 102 5.23 17.26 -10.81
N CYS A 103 5.22 16.27 -11.71
CA CYS A 103 6.36 15.91 -12.54
C CYS A 103 6.00 15.92 -14.02
N GLY A 104 6.89 16.46 -14.85
CA GLY A 104 6.77 16.49 -16.31
C GLY A 104 7.98 15.87 -17.00
N GLY A 105 7.78 15.34 -18.22
CA GLY A 105 8.82 14.67 -18.98
C GLY A 105 9.22 13.30 -18.42
N PRO A 106 10.37 12.75 -18.84
CA PRO A 106 10.89 11.49 -18.33
C PRO A 106 11.24 11.58 -16.85
N VAL A 107 10.84 10.59 -16.06
CA VAL A 107 11.04 10.56 -14.59
C VAL A 107 11.67 9.24 -14.18
N SER A 108 12.72 9.33 -13.37
CA SER A 108 13.26 8.21 -12.59
C SER A 108 12.68 8.29 -11.18
N PHE A 109 12.02 7.23 -10.71
CA PHE A 109 11.39 7.26 -9.39
C PHE A 109 11.68 6.01 -8.54
N ALA A 110 11.38 6.10 -7.25
CA ALA A 110 11.30 4.95 -6.36
C ALA A 110 9.95 4.94 -5.63
N ASP A 111 9.37 3.75 -5.47
CA ASP A 111 8.20 3.44 -4.65
C ASP A 111 8.67 2.60 -3.46
N LEU A 112 8.71 3.23 -2.27
CA LEU A 112 9.19 2.59 -1.04
C LEU A 112 8.00 1.98 -0.28
N GLY A 113 8.09 0.68 0.01
CA GLY A 113 6.96 -0.09 0.52
C GLY A 113 5.94 -0.40 -0.58
N THR A 114 6.43 -0.85 -1.74
CA THR A 114 5.59 -0.97 -2.95
C THR A 114 4.39 -1.92 -2.82
N GLY A 115 4.41 -2.88 -1.88
CA GLY A 115 3.32 -3.82 -1.64
C GLY A 115 2.90 -4.60 -2.89
N SER A 116 1.68 -4.37 -3.35
CA SER A 116 1.16 -4.96 -4.61
C SER A 116 1.75 -4.33 -5.88
N GLY A 117 2.52 -3.25 -5.76
CA GLY A 117 3.04 -2.47 -6.87
C GLY A 117 2.03 -1.48 -7.45
N CYS A 118 0.88 -1.26 -6.80
CA CYS A 118 -0.21 -0.45 -7.37
C CYS A 118 0.23 0.97 -7.71
N ILE A 119 1.08 1.61 -6.91
CA ILE A 119 1.61 2.96 -7.19
C ILE A 119 2.58 2.91 -8.38
N ALA A 120 3.67 2.13 -8.27
CA ALA A 120 4.71 2.08 -9.30
C ALA A 120 4.18 1.64 -10.66
N VAL A 121 3.35 0.60 -10.69
CA VAL A 121 2.74 0.08 -11.92
C VAL A 121 1.82 1.11 -12.55
N THR A 122 0.99 1.80 -11.76
CA THR A 122 0.07 2.83 -12.28
C THR A 122 0.86 4.01 -12.86
N LEU A 123 1.87 4.51 -12.16
CA LEU A 123 2.72 5.61 -12.67
C LEU A 123 3.35 5.27 -14.01
N CYS A 124 3.92 4.06 -14.16
CA CYS A 124 4.47 3.61 -15.43
C CYS A 124 3.40 3.37 -16.50
N ALA A 125 2.18 2.97 -16.13
CA ALA A 125 1.10 2.78 -17.09
C ALA A 125 0.56 4.12 -17.62
N GLU A 126 0.51 5.17 -16.76
CA GLU A 126 0.09 6.52 -17.13
C GLU A 126 1.16 7.28 -17.93
N ARG A 127 2.45 6.99 -17.71
CA ARG A 127 3.57 7.67 -18.33
C ARG A 127 4.53 6.67 -18.99
N PRO A 128 4.59 6.61 -20.30
CA PRO A 128 5.38 5.60 -21.03
C PRO A 128 6.91 5.83 -20.90
N ASP A 129 7.33 7.03 -20.59
CA ASP A 129 8.72 7.46 -20.42
C ASP A 129 9.21 7.44 -18.95
N TRP A 130 8.34 7.04 -18.01
CA TRP A 130 8.71 6.87 -16.62
C TRP A 130 9.25 5.47 -16.34
N HIS A 131 10.25 5.40 -15.47
CA HIS A 131 10.82 4.13 -14.99
C HIS A 131 11.18 4.23 -13.50
N GLY A 132 11.15 3.13 -12.79
CA GLY A 132 11.35 3.22 -11.35
C GLY A 132 11.76 1.92 -10.66
N LEU A 133 11.99 2.07 -9.36
CA LEU A 133 12.27 1.00 -8.42
C LEU A 133 11.00 0.66 -7.63
N MET A 134 10.72 -0.63 -7.49
CA MET A 134 9.73 -1.17 -6.56
C MET A 134 10.49 -1.75 -5.36
N VAL A 135 10.48 -1.02 -4.24
CA VAL A 135 11.23 -1.43 -3.03
C VAL A 135 10.27 -2.00 -2.00
N ASP A 136 10.57 -3.17 -1.47
CA ASP A 136 9.82 -3.77 -0.36
C ASP A 136 10.73 -4.71 0.45
N LEU A 137 10.48 -4.80 1.75
CA LEU A 137 11.14 -5.75 2.64
C LEU A 137 10.69 -7.20 2.34
N SER A 138 9.42 -7.36 1.96
CA SER A 138 8.78 -8.65 1.69
C SER A 138 9.06 -9.12 0.26
N GLY A 139 9.84 -10.18 0.11
CA GLY A 139 10.01 -10.83 -1.20
C GLY A 139 8.70 -11.40 -1.77
N ARG A 140 7.70 -11.72 -0.90
CA ARG A 140 6.38 -12.17 -1.33
C ARG A 140 5.57 -11.01 -1.92
N ALA A 141 5.64 -9.81 -1.33
CA ALA A 141 5.02 -8.61 -1.86
C ALA A 141 5.63 -8.25 -3.24
N LEU A 142 6.96 -8.24 -3.34
CA LEU A 142 7.65 -8.00 -4.62
C LEU A 142 7.27 -9.01 -5.71
N ALA A 143 7.04 -10.28 -5.36
CA ALA A 143 6.56 -11.25 -6.33
C ALA A 143 5.18 -10.89 -6.89
N VAL A 144 4.27 -10.40 -6.04
CA VAL A 144 2.95 -9.88 -6.44
C VAL A 144 3.11 -8.62 -7.31
N ALA A 145 3.94 -7.66 -6.88
CA ALA A 145 4.22 -6.43 -7.63
C ALA A 145 4.77 -6.73 -9.04
N CYS A 146 5.71 -7.69 -9.16
CA CYS A 146 6.23 -8.13 -10.45
C CYS A 146 5.15 -8.74 -11.36
N GLN A 147 4.23 -9.54 -10.79
CA GLN A 147 3.12 -10.10 -11.56
C GLN A 147 2.17 -9.01 -12.06
N ASN A 148 1.88 -8.00 -11.23
CA ASN A 148 1.10 -6.84 -11.63
C ASN A 148 1.82 -6.01 -12.70
N ALA A 149 3.13 -5.81 -12.58
CA ALA A 149 3.91 -5.13 -13.60
C ALA A 149 3.90 -5.86 -14.96
N VAL A 150 3.91 -7.20 -14.96
CA VAL A 150 3.73 -8.02 -16.17
C VAL A 150 2.31 -7.87 -16.71
N ARG A 151 1.29 -8.02 -15.85
CA ARG A 151 -0.14 -7.91 -16.23
C ARG A 151 -0.46 -6.59 -16.93
N HIS A 152 0.17 -5.51 -16.50
CA HIS A 152 -0.04 -4.16 -17.05
C HIS A 152 1.02 -3.71 -18.07
N ASN A 153 1.87 -4.63 -18.56
CA ASN A 153 2.88 -4.40 -19.61
C ASN A 153 3.92 -3.31 -19.28
N VAL A 154 4.28 -3.16 -18.00
CA VAL A 154 5.26 -2.17 -17.54
C VAL A 154 6.50 -2.78 -16.88
N ARG A 155 6.63 -4.11 -16.90
CA ARG A 155 7.69 -4.85 -16.17
C ARG A 155 9.11 -4.42 -16.55
N GLN A 156 9.36 -4.07 -17.80
CA GLN A 156 10.69 -3.67 -18.29
C GLN A 156 11.14 -2.31 -17.74
N ARG A 157 10.19 -1.48 -17.27
CA ARG A 157 10.44 -0.15 -16.72
C ARG A 157 10.47 -0.11 -15.20
N LEU A 158 10.20 -1.25 -14.55
CA LEU A 158 10.15 -1.37 -13.09
C LEU A 158 11.14 -2.42 -12.61
N GLN A 159 12.06 -2.01 -11.75
CA GLN A 159 13.03 -2.90 -11.14
C GLN A 159 12.63 -3.23 -9.69
N PRO A 160 12.39 -4.50 -9.34
CA PRO A 160 12.14 -4.89 -7.96
C PRO A 160 13.44 -4.92 -7.16
N VAL A 161 13.41 -4.38 -5.95
CA VAL A 161 14.53 -4.35 -5.01
C VAL A 161 14.02 -4.81 -3.64
N ARG A 162 14.54 -5.93 -3.15
CA ARG A 162 14.25 -6.37 -1.79
C ARG A 162 15.19 -5.69 -0.82
N ALA A 163 14.68 -4.74 -0.04
CA ALA A 163 15.47 -3.98 0.92
C ALA A 163 14.60 -3.39 2.03
N ASP A 164 15.26 -3.05 3.12
CA ASP A 164 14.72 -2.28 4.23
C ASP A 164 15.00 -0.79 3.97
N PHE A 165 13.97 -0.03 3.64
CA PHE A 165 14.12 1.41 3.33
C PHE A 165 14.39 2.27 4.57
N THR A 166 14.37 1.71 5.77
CA THR A 166 14.83 2.41 6.98
C THR A 166 16.35 2.49 7.09
N ARG A 167 17.06 1.87 6.14
CA ARG A 167 18.53 1.90 5.99
C ARG A 167 18.92 2.58 4.68
N PRO A 168 20.11 3.21 4.62
CA PRO A 168 20.60 3.81 3.39
C PRO A 168 20.57 2.83 2.22
N LEU A 169 19.88 3.18 1.15
CA LEU A 169 19.58 2.27 0.05
C LEU A 169 19.84 2.88 -1.33
N LEU A 170 19.39 4.10 -1.52
CA LEU A 170 19.35 4.73 -2.83
C LEU A 170 20.61 5.59 -3.07
N ARG A 171 21.01 5.69 -4.35
CA ARG A 171 22.13 6.56 -4.71
C ARG A 171 21.74 8.03 -4.54
N PRO A 172 22.67 8.86 -4.03
CA PRO A 172 22.41 10.30 -3.93
C PRO A 172 22.06 10.92 -5.30
N GLU A 173 21.10 11.83 -5.29
CA GLU A 173 20.69 12.67 -6.43
C GLU A 173 20.41 11.90 -7.74
N SER A 174 19.85 10.72 -7.61
CA SER A 174 19.55 9.82 -8.74
C SER A 174 18.09 9.84 -9.19
N LEU A 175 17.18 10.35 -8.37
CA LEU A 175 15.75 10.30 -8.61
C LEU A 175 15.13 11.68 -8.81
N ASP A 176 14.09 11.74 -9.65
CA ASP A 176 13.25 12.90 -9.87
C ASP A 176 12.03 12.91 -8.93
N LEU A 177 11.57 11.72 -8.53
CA LEU A 177 10.40 11.51 -7.70
C LEU A 177 10.64 10.36 -6.71
N LEU A 178 10.23 10.53 -5.46
CA LEU A 178 10.10 9.45 -4.50
C LEU A 178 8.66 9.40 -3.99
N VAL A 179 8.05 8.24 -4.08
CA VAL A 179 6.67 7.98 -3.60
C VAL A 179 6.69 6.90 -2.56
N SER A 180 5.76 6.97 -1.60
CA SER A 180 5.60 5.92 -0.59
C SER A 180 4.21 5.98 0.03
N ASN A 181 3.62 4.80 0.25
CA ASN A 181 2.57 4.60 1.24
C ASN A 181 3.13 3.66 2.33
N PRO A 182 3.95 4.18 3.25
CA PRO A 182 4.62 3.37 4.24
C PRO A 182 3.68 2.98 5.37
N PRO A 183 4.00 1.97 6.19
CA PRO A 183 3.29 1.72 7.43
C PRO A 183 3.32 2.97 8.33
N TYR A 184 2.15 3.45 8.74
CA TYR A 184 2.00 4.66 9.56
C TYR A 184 0.99 4.50 10.71
N VAL A 185 0.40 3.34 10.90
CA VAL A 185 -0.59 3.08 11.95
C VAL A 185 0.12 2.99 13.30
N GLY A 186 -0.29 3.82 14.27
CA GLY A 186 0.16 3.73 15.65
C GLY A 186 -0.37 2.48 16.35
N LYS A 187 0.31 2.00 17.39
CA LYS A 187 -0.11 0.79 18.13
C LYS A 187 -1.51 0.94 18.73
N ALA A 188 -1.83 2.09 19.31
CA ALA A 188 -3.15 2.35 19.87
C ALA A 188 -4.25 2.38 18.78
N GLU A 189 -3.95 2.92 17.60
CA GLU A 189 -4.85 2.94 16.45
C GLU A 189 -5.09 1.53 15.87
N TYR A 190 -4.05 0.69 15.86
CA TYR A 190 -4.14 -0.68 15.35
C TYR A 190 -5.19 -1.52 16.07
N GLU A 191 -5.31 -1.37 17.40
CA GLU A 191 -6.32 -2.08 18.19
C GLU A 191 -7.76 -1.69 17.80
N GLY A 192 -7.95 -0.47 17.30
CA GLY A 192 -9.22 0.06 16.82
C GLY A 192 -9.54 -0.26 15.36
N LEU A 193 -8.63 -0.89 14.60
CA LEU A 193 -8.89 -1.27 13.22
C LEU A 193 -9.97 -2.34 13.13
N SER A 194 -10.68 -2.38 12.00
CA SER A 194 -11.64 -3.46 11.73
C SER A 194 -10.95 -4.82 11.78
N ALA A 195 -11.67 -5.84 12.23
CA ALA A 195 -11.17 -7.21 12.28
C ALA A 195 -10.66 -7.69 10.91
N GLU A 196 -11.34 -7.27 9.83
CA GLU A 196 -10.94 -7.56 8.45
C GLU A 196 -9.50 -7.10 8.14
N VAL A 197 -9.12 -5.91 8.57
CA VAL A 197 -7.77 -5.36 8.37
C VAL A 197 -6.78 -6.01 9.33
N ARG A 198 -7.12 -6.02 10.62
CA ARG A 198 -6.23 -6.48 11.68
C ARG A 198 -5.84 -7.96 11.55
N ASP A 199 -6.82 -8.82 11.21
CA ASP A 199 -6.65 -10.27 11.28
C ASP A 199 -6.18 -10.87 9.93
N PHE A 200 -6.30 -10.15 8.82
CA PHE A 200 -6.00 -10.68 7.49
C PHE A 200 -4.92 -9.91 6.72
N GLU A 201 -4.76 -8.61 6.93
CA GLU A 201 -3.72 -7.85 6.23
C GLU A 201 -2.36 -7.94 6.93
N PRO A 202 -1.24 -7.85 6.19
CA PRO A 202 0.08 -8.03 6.81
C PRO A 202 0.38 -6.90 7.80
N VAL A 203 0.61 -7.23 9.05
CA VAL A 203 0.88 -6.27 10.13
C VAL A 203 2.07 -5.36 9.80
N THR A 204 3.09 -5.90 9.12
CA THR A 204 4.28 -5.16 8.67
C THR A 204 3.96 -4.08 7.63
N ALA A 205 2.79 -4.12 6.99
CA ALA A 205 2.31 -3.07 6.09
C ALA A 205 1.45 -2.02 6.80
N LEU A 206 1.16 -2.22 8.09
CA LEU A 206 0.31 -1.34 8.89
C LEU A 206 1.12 -0.60 9.95
N ILE A 207 1.90 -1.34 10.76
CA ILE A 207 2.63 -0.81 11.91
C ILE A 207 4.12 -0.66 11.57
N PRO A 208 4.73 0.52 11.78
CA PRO A 208 6.18 0.69 11.65
C PRO A 208 6.95 -0.20 12.64
N ASN A 209 8.09 -0.74 12.20
CA ASN A 209 9.02 -1.51 13.05
C ASN A 209 8.40 -2.72 13.77
N PHE A 210 7.35 -3.32 13.19
CA PHE A 210 6.81 -4.56 13.72
C PHE A 210 7.84 -5.69 13.59
N VAL A 211 8.39 -6.14 14.70
CA VAL A 211 9.22 -7.34 14.79
C VAL A 211 8.33 -8.47 15.27
N ASP A 212 8.06 -9.45 14.42
CA ASP A 212 7.37 -10.68 14.80
C ASP A 212 8.31 -11.50 15.73
N SER A 213 8.13 -11.36 17.03
CA SER A 213 8.95 -12.03 18.05
C SER A 213 8.91 -13.56 17.95
N ASP A 214 7.90 -14.12 17.29
CA ASP A 214 7.69 -15.56 17.18
C ASP A 214 8.35 -16.20 15.97
N LYS A 215 8.99 -15.40 15.09
CA LYS A 215 9.62 -15.86 13.84
C LYS A 215 11.10 -15.54 13.69
N ILE A 216 11.82 -15.28 14.78
CA ILE A 216 13.28 -15.19 14.75
C ILE A 216 13.83 -16.64 14.84
N PRO A 217 14.40 -17.20 13.75
CA PRO A 217 15.19 -18.41 13.89
C PRO A 217 16.39 -18.08 14.76
N SER A 218 16.55 -18.80 15.87
CA SER A 218 17.76 -18.76 16.69
C SER A 218 18.94 -19.24 15.84
N HIS A 219 19.66 -18.31 15.24
CA HIS A 219 21.00 -18.57 14.73
C HIS A 219 21.99 -17.96 15.70
N ASP A 220 22.46 -18.80 16.63
CA ASP A 220 23.74 -18.62 17.29
C ASP A 220 24.83 -18.54 16.23
N HIS A 221 25.40 -17.36 16.05
CA HIS A 221 26.78 -17.21 15.63
C HIS A 221 27.36 -15.94 16.27
N HIS A 222 28.19 -16.15 17.27
CA HIS A 222 29.20 -15.22 17.76
C HIS A 222 29.99 -14.64 16.56
N HIS A 223 29.98 -13.33 16.35
CA HIS A 223 31.17 -12.57 16.01
C HIS A 223 30.99 -11.12 16.48
N ASP A 224 31.79 -10.82 17.48
CA ASP A 224 32.11 -9.53 18.04
C ASP A 224 32.81 -8.65 16.99
N HIS A 225 32.26 -7.50 16.65
CA HIS A 225 33.02 -6.32 16.21
C HIS A 225 32.25 -5.07 16.58
N GLY A 226 32.78 -4.35 17.57
CA GLY A 226 32.30 -3.08 18.05
C GLY A 226 32.36 -2.01 16.96
N ALA A 227 31.20 -1.50 16.60
CA ALA A 227 31.03 -0.19 15.97
C ALA A 227 29.86 0.48 16.70
N GLY A 228 30.18 1.58 17.41
CA GLY A 228 29.24 2.31 18.25
C GLY A 228 28.00 2.75 17.50
N HIS A 229 26.91 2.04 17.75
CA HIS A 229 25.58 2.47 17.36
C HIS A 229 25.22 3.71 18.19
N LYS A 230 25.19 4.88 17.56
CA LYS A 230 24.47 6.02 18.16
C LYS A 230 23.00 5.63 18.23
N PRO A 231 22.37 5.67 19.41
CA PRO A 231 20.93 5.44 19.49
C PRO A 231 20.22 6.49 18.64
N ALA A 232 19.16 6.04 17.93
CA ALA A 232 18.27 6.93 17.24
C ALA A 232 17.79 8.05 18.20
N PRO A 233 17.62 9.29 17.75
CA PRO A 233 17.23 10.39 18.60
C PRO A 233 15.94 10.02 19.33
N SER A 234 15.94 10.20 20.66
CA SER A 234 14.80 9.91 21.54
C SER A 234 13.57 10.67 21.02
N ILE A 235 12.52 9.92 20.68
CA ILE A 235 11.25 10.46 20.21
C ILE A 235 10.63 11.25 21.38
N SER A 236 10.34 12.53 21.16
CA SER A 236 9.62 13.37 22.11
C SER A 236 8.25 12.75 22.43
N PRO A 237 7.79 12.74 23.69
CA PRO A 237 6.49 12.17 24.09
C PRO A 237 5.28 12.82 23.41
N ASP A 238 5.43 13.99 22.80
CA ASP A 238 4.36 14.73 22.09
C ASP A 238 4.26 14.42 20.60
N ARG A 239 5.03 13.46 20.07
CA ARG A 239 4.91 13.09 18.66
C ARG A 239 3.81 12.05 18.47
N PRO A 240 2.94 12.18 17.43
CA PRO A 240 2.01 11.13 17.05
C PRO A 240 2.77 9.81 16.80
N GLU A 241 2.21 8.71 17.26
CA GLU A 241 2.71 7.36 16.94
C GLU A 241 2.67 7.12 15.41
N GLY A 242 3.50 6.21 14.92
CA GLY A 242 3.48 5.78 13.53
C GLY A 242 4.28 6.68 12.56
N LEU A 243 5.03 7.67 13.05
CA LEU A 243 5.85 8.56 12.21
C LEU A 243 7.21 7.96 11.82
N GLU A 244 7.64 6.85 12.40
CA GLU A 244 8.99 6.30 12.27
C GLU A 244 9.35 6.01 10.81
N HIS A 245 8.47 5.34 10.08
CA HIS A 245 8.69 5.04 8.67
C HIS A 245 8.55 6.27 7.77
N LEU A 246 7.65 7.20 8.10
CA LEU A 246 7.52 8.47 7.38
C LEU A 246 8.81 9.30 7.49
N ILE A 247 9.44 9.32 8.67
CA ILE A 247 10.73 9.95 8.90
C ILE A 247 11.83 9.27 8.07
N ALA A 248 11.89 7.94 8.10
CA ALA A 248 12.88 7.17 7.34
C ALA A 248 12.74 7.42 5.83
N VAL A 249 11.51 7.42 5.30
CA VAL A 249 11.24 7.75 3.89
C VAL A 249 11.70 9.17 3.55
N ALA A 250 11.41 10.16 4.41
CA ALA A 250 11.84 11.55 4.19
C ALA A 250 13.37 11.70 4.20
N GLN A 251 14.06 10.99 5.10
CA GLN A 251 15.53 10.99 5.16
C GLN A 251 16.15 10.36 3.92
N GLU A 252 15.68 9.19 3.50
CA GLU A 252 16.17 8.51 2.29
C GLU A 252 15.86 9.33 1.03
N ALA A 253 14.67 9.95 0.96
CA ALA A 253 14.29 10.82 -0.13
C ALA A 253 15.19 12.07 -0.23
N PHE A 254 15.58 12.68 0.90
CA PHE A 254 16.45 13.85 0.89
C PHE A 254 17.83 13.56 0.30
N VAL A 255 18.32 12.34 0.49
CA VAL A 255 19.57 11.87 -0.13
C VAL A 255 19.37 11.55 -1.60
N ALA A 256 18.34 10.78 -1.93
CA ALA A 256 18.17 10.18 -3.25
C ALA A 256 17.63 11.12 -4.32
N LEU A 257 16.83 12.11 -3.93
CA LEU A 257 16.25 13.05 -4.88
C LEU A 257 17.31 14.04 -5.40
N LYS A 258 17.22 14.36 -6.68
CA LYS A 258 17.93 15.48 -7.31
C LYS A 258 17.46 16.80 -6.70
N PRO A 259 18.24 17.90 -6.78
CA PRO A 259 17.75 19.24 -6.49
C PRO A 259 16.44 19.53 -7.22
N GLY A 260 15.42 20.05 -6.51
CA GLY A 260 14.07 20.27 -7.04
C GLY A 260 13.21 19.00 -7.14
N GLY A 261 13.75 17.81 -6.86
CA GLY A 261 13.02 16.52 -6.88
C GLY A 261 11.85 16.49 -5.91
N LEU A 262 10.82 15.71 -6.25
CA LEU A 262 9.53 15.66 -5.55
C LEU A 262 9.45 14.45 -4.61
N LEU A 263 9.06 14.69 -3.37
CA LEU A 263 8.66 13.68 -2.39
C LEU A 263 7.14 13.68 -2.24
N LEU A 264 6.53 12.49 -2.29
CA LEU A 264 5.11 12.28 -2.00
C LEU A 264 4.96 11.10 -1.03
N MET A 265 4.29 11.32 0.09
CA MET A 265 4.05 10.27 1.10
C MET A 265 2.59 10.27 1.55
N GLU A 266 1.96 9.11 1.51
CA GLU A 266 0.69 8.91 2.21
C GLU A 266 0.92 8.82 3.71
N HIS A 267 0.00 9.37 4.51
CA HIS A 267 0.05 9.35 5.97
C HIS A 267 -1.34 9.28 6.60
N GLY A 268 -1.42 8.97 7.88
CA GLY A 268 -2.66 9.01 8.65
C GLY A 268 -3.20 10.44 8.77
N TYR A 269 -4.53 10.56 8.76
CA TYR A 269 -5.21 11.86 8.76
C TYR A 269 -4.84 12.79 9.93
N ALA A 270 -4.43 12.24 11.07
CA ALA A 270 -4.00 13.00 12.25
C ALA A 270 -2.50 13.38 12.23
N GLN A 271 -1.72 12.87 11.27
CA GLN A 271 -0.27 13.04 11.24
C GLN A 271 0.19 14.24 10.39
N GLY A 272 -0.68 14.83 9.57
CA GLY A 272 -0.33 15.84 8.57
C GLY A 272 0.38 17.06 9.16
N ALA A 273 -0.15 17.63 10.25
CA ALA A 273 0.45 18.81 10.89
C ALA A 273 1.87 18.53 11.42
N ALA A 274 2.06 17.39 12.11
CA ALA A 274 3.37 16.99 12.64
C ALA A 274 4.37 16.70 11.53
N LEU A 275 3.93 16.04 10.46
CA LEU A 275 4.77 15.73 9.30
C LEU A 275 5.18 17.00 8.55
N LYS A 276 4.29 17.98 8.41
CA LYS A 276 4.59 19.28 7.82
C LYS A 276 5.71 19.99 8.59
N VAL A 277 5.56 20.14 9.90
CA VAL A 277 6.60 20.75 10.76
C VAL A 277 7.92 20.01 10.66
N LEU A 278 7.88 18.68 10.63
CA LEU A 278 9.09 17.86 10.49
C LEU A 278 9.79 18.13 9.15
N LEU A 279 9.07 18.11 8.04
CA LEU A 279 9.66 18.35 6.72
C LEU A 279 10.24 19.76 6.60
N GLU A 280 9.51 20.80 7.04
CA GLU A 280 10.00 22.19 7.04
C GLU A 280 11.26 22.36 7.89
N SER A 281 11.33 21.72 9.07
CA SER A 281 12.53 21.76 9.94
C SER A 281 13.75 21.07 9.33
N HIS A 282 13.54 20.14 8.38
CA HIS A 282 14.58 19.40 7.68
C HIS A 282 14.88 19.99 6.27
N ARG A 283 14.60 21.27 6.06
CA ARG A 283 14.97 22.04 4.86
C ARG A 283 14.22 21.63 3.59
N TRP A 284 13.10 20.90 3.72
CA TRP A 284 12.21 20.65 2.58
C TRP A 284 11.49 21.95 2.18
N GLU A 285 11.32 22.17 0.88
CA GLU A 285 10.62 23.32 0.33
C GLU A 285 9.23 22.94 -0.19
N ASN A 286 8.34 23.93 -0.30
CA ASN A 286 6.99 23.78 -0.85
C ASN A 286 6.21 22.65 -0.17
N VAL A 287 6.31 22.56 1.15
CA VAL A 287 5.63 21.50 1.94
C VAL A 287 4.13 21.74 1.97
N LEU A 288 3.39 20.82 1.39
CA LEU A 288 1.93 20.84 1.31
C LEU A 288 1.36 19.55 1.90
N ILE A 289 0.23 19.67 2.60
CA ILE A 289 -0.58 18.52 2.99
C ILE A 289 -1.83 18.53 2.13
N LEU A 290 -1.93 17.53 1.27
CA LEU A 290 -3.07 17.36 0.35
C LEU A 290 -4.15 16.52 1.01
N LYS A 291 -5.41 16.89 0.74
CA LYS A 291 -6.58 16.24 1.32
C LYS A 291 -7.18 15.21 0.35
N ASP A 292 -7.76 14.16 0.93
CA ASP A 292 -8.61 13.22 0.19
C ASP A 292 -9.98 13.84 -0.14
N LEU A 293 -10.81 13.10 -0.88
CA LEU A 293 -12.16 13.54 -1.27
C LEU A 293 -13.10 13.74 -0.06
N ALA A 294 -12.79 13.17 1.09
CA ALA A 294 -13.51 13.38 2.35
C ALA A 294 -13.00 14.63 3.12
N GLY A 295 -12.03 15.37 2.58
CA GLY A 295 -11.44 16.55 3.19
C GLY A 295 -10.45 16.26 4.31
N ARG A 296 -9.99 15.00 4.47
CA ARG A 296 -9.02 14.58 5.47
C ARG A 296 -7.60 14.69 4.91
N ASP A 297 -6.65 15.08 5.74
CA ASP A 297 -5.24 15.11 5.37
C ASP A 297 -4.77 13.71 4.98
N ARG A 298 -4.09 13.57 3.82
CA ARG A 298 -3.75 12.25 3.27
C ARG A 298 -2.37 12.14 2.65
N VAL A 299 -1.90 13.13 1.89
CA VAL A 299 -0.62 13.07 1.20
C VAL A 299 0.23 14.28 1.55
N ALA A 300 1.42 14.03 2.08
CA ALA A 300 2.46 15.04 2.21
C ALA A 300 3.24 15.16 0.91
N SER A 301 3.36 16.37 0.41
CA SER A 301 4.14 16.75 -0.79
C SER A 301 5.23 17.72 -0.38
N ALA A 302 6.47 17.49 -0.80
CA ALA A 302 7.58 18.38 -0.54
C ALA A 302 8.62 18.32 -1.66
N ARG A 303 9.42 19.37 -1.82
CA ARG A 303 10.53 19.39 -2.78
C ARG A 303 11.87 19.50 -2.07
N LYS A 304 12.85 18.74 -2.57
CA LYS A 304 14.25 18.98 -2.19
C LYS A 304 14.67 20.37 -2.69
N PRO A 305 15.38 21.19 -1.89
CA PRO A 305 15.87 22.49 -2.33
C PRO A 305 16.57 22.43 -3.68
N ALA A 306 16.32 23.42 -4.52
CA ALA A 306 17.16 23.66 -5.68
C ALA A 306 18.53 24.13 -5.19
N ALA A 307 19.63 23.59 -5.74
CA ALA A 307 20.99 23.93 -5.33
C ALA A 307 21.32 25.42 -5.50
#